data_4b376991c19f5e943a2ff4ac5e9cb27c
#
_entry.id   4b376991c19f5e943a2ff4ac5e9cb27c
#
_cell.length_a   1.000
_cell.length_b   1.000
_cell.length_c   1.000
_cell.angle_alpha   90.00
_cell.angle_beta   90.00
_cell.angle_gamma   90.00
#
_symmetry.space_group_name_H-M   'P 1'
#
loop_
_entity.id
_entity.type
_entity.pdbx_description
1 polymer ?
#
loop_
_entity_poly.entity_id
_entity_poly.type
_entity_poly.pdbx_seq_one_letter_code
_entity_poly.pdbx_strand_id
1 'polypeptide(L)'
;VEQLGLAYAFTGNEAYAEKAREILLAYADKYLTYPLHNVQNKLSNSAARVFAQTLDESCSIIGVAWGYDLIYQSPCFTPEDRTAIEGKFLREVVNTIRRNDAGISNWQSWHNAGVAAVAFCLQDQELASAALYGKSSVRAKDVLAGKVDTVSNEVLRFRERFVRIAGSTS
;
A
#
# COMPACT_ATOMS: atom_id res chain seq x y z
N VAL A 1 1.49 14.20 -0.07
CA VAL A 1 0.07 13.85 0.12
C VAL A 1 -0.22 13.65 1.59
N GLU A 2 0.54 12.80 2.32
CA GLU A 2 0.33 12.52 3.75
C GLU A 2 0.22 13.80 4.61
N GLN A 3 1.21 14.67 4.53
CA GLN A 3 1.25 15.91 5.31
C GLN A 3 0.10 16.87 4.96
N LEU A 4 -0.30 16.90 3.69
CA LEU A 4 -1.47 17.68 3.26
C LEU A 4 -2.77 17.09 3.81
N GLY A 5 -2.90 15.76 3.82
CA GLY A 5 -4.03 15.07 4.44
C GLY A 5 -4.13 15.35 5.93
N LEU A 6 -3.02 15.29 6.66
CA LEU A 6 -2.95 15.65 8.07
C LEU A 6 -3.34 17.12 8.29
N ALA A 7 -2.78 18.05 7.51
CA ALA A 7 -3.11 19.46 7.61
C ALA A 7 -4.61 19.72 7.37
N TYR A 8 -5.21 19.06 6.38
CA TYR A 8 -6.66 19.11 6.15
C TYR A 8 -7.44 18.57 7.34
N ALA A 9 -7.10 17.39 7.84
CA ALA A 9 -7.80 16.77 8.97
C ALA A 9 -7.78 17.62 10.24
N PHE A 10 -6.68 18.34 10.51
CA PHE A 10 -6.57 19.21 11.68
C PHE A 10 -7.22 20.59 11.50
N THR A 11 -7.24 21.12 10.28
CA THR A 11 -7.64 22.52 10.05
C THR A 11 -8.98 22.68 9.35
N GLY A 12 -9.46 21.63 8.65
CA GLY A 12 -10.62 21.72 7.77
C GLY A 12 -10.40 22.63 6.55
N ASN A 13 -9.15 23.06 6.27
CA ASN A 13 -8.88 23.96 5.17
C ASN A 13 -8.79 23.18 3.85
N GLU A 14 -9.78 23.39 2.98
CA GLU A 14 -9.91 22.70 1.68
C GLU A 14 -8.71 22.89 0.76
N ALA A 15 -7.95 23.98 0.87
CA ALA A 15 -6.76 24.20 0.05
C ALA A 15 -5.72 23.07 0.18
N TYR A 16 -5.65 22.41 1.33
CA TYR A 16 -4.77 21.25 1.51
C TYR A 16 -5.29 20.01 0.78
N ALA A 17 -6.59 19.77 0.82
CA ALA A 17 -7.21 18.66 0.09
C ALA A 17 -7.14 18.89 -1.43
N GLU A 18 -7.39 20.11 -1.91
CA GLU A 18 -7.25 20.49 -3.32
C GLU A 18 -5.82 20.27 -3.83
N LYS A 19 -4.81 20.67 -3.04
CA LYS A 19 -3.42 20.46 -3.44
C LYS A 19 -3.03 18.98 -3.44
N ALA A 20 -3.52 18.21 -2.48
CA ALA A 20 -3.29 16.77 -2.47
C ALA A 20 -4.00 16.07 -3.65
N ARG A 21 -5.23 16.47 -3.99
CA ARG A 21 -5.97 16.02 -5.16
C ARG A 21 -5.18 16.27 -6.45
N GLU A 22 -4.67 17.49 -6.65
CA GLU A 22 -3.86 17.86 -7.82
C GLU A 22 -2.66 16.90 -7.97
N ILE A 23 -1.93 16.64 -6.89
CA ILE A 23 -0.78 15.73 -6.88
C ILE A 23 -1.21 14.30 -7.24
N LEU A 24 -2.28 13.80 -6.63
CA LEU A 24 -2.78 12.45 -6.86
C LEU A 24 -3.24 12.23 -8.30
N LEU A 25 -3.93 13.21 -8.89
CA LEU A 25 -4.36 13.16 -10.29
C LEU A 25 -3.16 13.22 -11.25
N ALA A 26 -2.14 14.00 -10.93
CA ALA A 26 -0.91 14.04 -11.72
C ALA A 26 -0.21 12.67 -11.73
N TYR A 27 -0.18 11.97 -10.59
CA TYR A 27 0.32 10.59 -10.54
C TYR A 27 -0.60 9.61 -11.30
N ALA A 28 -1.92 9.74 -11.18
CA ALA A 28 -2.86 8.91 -11.93
C ALA A 28 -2.70 9.05 -13.45
N ASP A 29 -2.34 10.24 -13.94
CA ASP A 29 -2.05 10.48 -15.36
C ASP A 29 -0.68 9.95 -15.80
N LYS A 30 0.33 10.03 -14.94
CA LYS A 30 1.74 9.77 -15.31
C LYS A 30 2.27 8.42 -14.88
N TYR A 31 1.75 7.79 -13.84
CA TYR A 31 2.38 6.64 -13.20
C TYR A 31 2.75 5.52 -14.18
N LEU A 32 1.82 5.13 -15.05
CA LEU A 32 2.07 4.07 -16.04
C LEU A 32 3.00 4.50 -17.20
N THR A 33 3.24 5.80 -17.38
CA THR A 33 4.19 6.29 -18.38
C THR A 33 5.64 6.17 -17.92
N TYR A 34 5.88 6.07 -16.61
CA TYR A 34 7.22 5.83 -16.09
C TYR A 34 7.68 4.39 -16.41
N PRO A 35 8.87 4.21 -16.99
CA PRO A 35 9.38 2.88 -17.25
C PRO A 35 9.73 2.17 -15.94
N LEU A 36 9.58 0.86 -15.93
CA LEU A 36 10.13 0.04 -14.84
C LEU A 36 11.65 0.06 -14.91
N HIS A 37 12.30 0.47 -13.82
CA HIS A 37 13.75 0.60 -13.75
C HIS A 37 14.31 0.25 -12.37
N ASN A 38 15.55 -0.20 -12.34
CA ASN A 38 16.36 -0.31 -11.15
C ASN A 38 17.43 0.81 -11.11
N VAL A 39 18.31 0.77 -10.12
CA VAL A 39 19.40 1.77 -9.97
C VAL A 39 20.37 1.84 -11.15
N GLN A 40 20.38 0.82 -12.02
CA GLN A 40 21.16 0.80 -13.27
C GLN A 40 20.31 1.14 -14.49
N ASN A 41 19.10 1.66 -14.32
CA ASN A 41 18.11 1.91 -15.39
C ASN A 41 17.76 0.65 -16.21
N LYS A 42 17.74 -0.52 -15.57
CA LYS A 42 17.40 -1.78 -16.20
C LYS A 42 16.15 -2.37 -15.59
N LEU A 43 15.43 -3.16 -16.39
CA LEU A 43 14.34 -4.00 -15.91
C LEU A 43 14.87 -5.12 -15.01
N SER A 44 14.25 -5.32 -13.86
CA SER A 44 14.49 -6.45 -12.93
C SER A 44 13.22 -6.78 -12.19
N ASN A 45 13.19 -7.88 -11.43
CA ASN A 45 12.03 -8.22 -10.60
C ASN A 45 11.73 -7.15 -9.55
N SER A 46 12.77 -6.53 -9.00
CA SER A 46 12.66 -5.47 -8.01
C SER A 46 12.51 -4.06 -8.59
N ALA A 47 12.53 -3.90 -9.93
CA ALA A 47 12.35 -2.61 -10.58
C ALA A 47 10.96 -2.03 -10.28
N ALA A 48 10.92 -0.73 -10.05
CA ALA A 48 9.70 0.03 -9.81
C ALA A 48 9.56 1.20 -10.82
N ARG A 49 8.56 2.06 -10.66
CA ARG A 49 8.26 3.11 -11.66
C ARG A 49 8.72 4.49 -11.18
N VAL A 50 8.31 4.90 -10.00
CA VAL A 50 8.68 6.21 -9.43
C VAL A 50 10.06 6.12 -8.76
N PHE A 51 10.33 5.00 -8.11
CA PHE A 51 11.61 4.70 -7.48
C PHE A 51 12.35 3.61 -8.23
N ALA A 52 13.65 3.46 -7.94
CA ALA A 52 14.49 2.45 -8.59
C ALA A 52 14.22 1.02 -8.07
N GLN A 53 13.37 0.87 -7.05
CA GLN A 53 13.07 -0.43 -6.48
C GLN A 53 11.69 -0.47 -5.78
N THR A 54 11.09 -1.66 -5.78
CA THR A 54 9.77 -1.90 -5.18
C THR A 54 9.72 -1.67 -3.67
N LEU A 55 10.86 -1.74 -2.98
CA LEU A 55 10.94 -1.43 -1.55
C LEU A 55 10.58 0.04 -1.30
N ASP A 56 11.23 0.97 -2.00
CA ASP A 56 11.01 2.40 -1.82
C ASP A 56 9.59 2.79 -2.26
N GLU A 57 9.10 2.17 -3.33
CA GLU A 57 7.72 2.32 -3.78
C GLU A 57 6.73 1.89 -2.68
N SER A 58 7.01 0.77 -2.00
CA SER A 58 6.19 0.26 -0.90
C SER A 58 6.17 1.17 0.31
N CYS A 59 7.33 1.69 0.70
CA CYS A 59 7.44 2.64 1.81
C CYS A 59 6.69 3.94 1.50
N SER A 60 6.83 4.44 0.28
CA SER A 60 6.22 5.70 -0.16
C SER A 60 4.70 5.63 -0.23
N ILE A 61 4.13 4.53 -0.72
CA ILE A 61 2.69 4.42 -0.93
C ILE A 61 1.90 4.39 0.39
N ILE A 62 2.50 4.00 1.51
CA ILE A 62 1.85 3.99 2.82
C ILE A 62 1.36 5.39 3.17
N GLY A 63 2.25 6.38 3.16
CA GLY A 63 1.88 7.77 3.47
C GLY A 63 0.94 8.37 2.43
N VAL A 64 1.04 7.97 1.17
CA VAL A 64 0.11 8.42 0.11
C VAL A 64 -1.30 7.88 0.38
N ALA A 65 -1.44 6.59 0.70
CA ALA A 65 -2.73 5.98 1.00
C ALA A 65 -3.38 6.60 2.25
N TRP A 66 -2.61 6.80 3.31
CA TRP A 66 -3.10 7.48 4.52
C TRP A 66 -3.54 8.92 4.25
N GLY A 67 -2.73 9.67 3.49
CA GLY A 67 -3.10 11.04 3.13
C GLY A 67 -4.36 11.11 2.28
N TYR A 68 -4.55 10.17 1.35
CA TYR A 68 -5.76 10.07 0.53
C TYR A 68 -6.99 9.72 1.37
N ASP A 69 -6.87 8.78 2.30
CA ASP A 69 -7.94 8.39 3.23
C ASP A 69 -8.43 9.59 4.06
N LEU A 70 -7.50 10.39 4.59
CA LEU A 70 -7.82 11.60 5.38
C LEU A 70 -8.60 12.66 4.61
N ILE A 71 -8.40 12.76 3.29
CA ILE A 71 -9.07 13.76 2.43
C ILE A 71 -10.21 13.17 1.60
N TYR A 72 -10.48 11.88 1.73
CA TYR A 72 -11.43 11.14 0.87
C TYR A 72 -12.83 11.79 0.83
N GLN A 73 -13.30 12.31 1.96
CA GLN A 73 -14.60 12.93 2.11
C GLN A 73 -14.63 14.41 1.72
N SER A 74 -13.50 15.03 1.36
CA SER A 74 -13.47 16.43 0.94
C SER A 74 -14.33 16.62 -0.31
N PRO A 75 -15.13 17.72 -0.35
CA PRO A 75 -15.99 18.03 -1.49
C PRO A 75 -15.22 18.39 -2.77
N CYS A 76 -13.90 18.60 -2.68
CA CYS A 76 -13.11 18.91 -3.86
C CYS A 76 -12.97 17.71 -4.82
N PHE A 77 -13.23 16.47 -4.38
CA PHE A 77 -13.13 15.28 -5.23
C PHE A 77 -14.42 14.96 -5.95
N THR A 78 -14.35 14.79 -7.27
CA THR A 78 -15.43 14.21 -8.05
C THR A 78 -15.35 12.65 -8.03
N PRO A 79 -16.44 11.95 -8.39
CA PRO A 79 -16.40 10.48 -8.56
C PRO A 79 -15.36 10.03 -9.59
N GLU A 80 -15.16 10.82 -10.65
CA GLU A 80 -14.19 10.55 -11.71
C GLU A 80 -12.75 10.67 -11.19
N ASP A 81 -12.48 11.67 -10.33
CA ASP A 81 -11.18 11.82 -9.67
C ASP A 81 -10.84 10.60 -8.82
N ARG A 82 -11.78 10.14 -7.99
CA ARG A 82 -11.60 8.94 -7.18
C ARG A 82 -11.33 7.72 -8.05
N THR A 83 -12.14 7.51 -9.08
CA THR A 83 -11.95 6.40 -10.04
C THR A 83 -10.56 6.45 -10.69
N ALA A 84 -10.10 7.63 -11.09
CA ALA A 84 -8.77 7.79 -11.68
C ALA A 84 -7.64 7.52 -10.69
N ILE A 85 -7.71 8.09 -9.49
CA ILE A 85 -6.68 7.93 -8.45
C ILE A 85 -6.61 6.47 -8.01
N GLU A 86 -7.74 5.86 -7.71
CA GLU A 86 -7.80 4.48 -7.21
C GLU A 86 -7.38 3.47 -8.29
N GLY A 87 -7.91 3.62 -9.52
CA GLY A 87 -7.66 2.68 -10.61
C GLY A 87 -6.31 2.85 -11.28
N LYS A 88 -5.94 4.10 -11.63
CA LYS A 88 -4.74 4.35 -12.44
C LYS A 88 -3.48 4.62 -11.64
N PHE A 89 -3.60 4.85 -10.33
CA PHE A 89 -2.45 5.09 -9.47
C PHE A 89 -2.36 4.07 -8.34
N LEU A 90 -3.25 4.07 -7.36
CA LEU A 90 -3.09 3.25 -6.16
C LEU A 90 -3.04 1.75 -6.48
N ARG A 91 -3.96 1.24 -7.31
CA ARG A 91 -3.94 -0.17 -7.74
C ARG A 91 -2.73 -0.51 -8.61
N GLU A 92 -2.29 0.40 -9.45
CA GLU A 92 -1.12 0.16 -10.31
C GLU A 92 0.20 0.17 -9.54
N VAL A 93 0.32 0.97 -8.47
CA VAL A 93 1.44 0.87 -7.52
C VAL A 93 1.45 -0.50 -6.85
N VAL A 94 0.30 -0.98 -6.38
CA VAL A 94 0.18 -2.34 -5.80
C VAL A 94 0.58 -3.41 -6.82
N ASN A 95 0.13 -3.30 -8.07
CA ASN A 95 0.52 -4.21 -9.14
C ASN A 95 2.04 -4.20 -9.36
N THR A 96 2.67 -3.03 -9.31
CA THR A 96 4.12 -2.88 -9.43
C THR A 96 4.86 -3.56 -8.27
N ILE A 97 4.43 -3.32 -7.02
CA ILE A 97 5.01 -3.92 -5.82
C ILE A 97 4.89 -5.45 -5.85
N ARG A 98 3.72 -5.97 -6.17
CA ARG A 98 3.42 -7.41 -6.18
C ARG A 98 4.14 -8.21 -7.27
N ARG A 99 4.78 -7.56 -8.23
CA ARG A 99 5.66 -8.22 -9.21
C ARG A 99 6.90 -8.85 -8.54
N ASN A 100 7.36 -8.26 -7.43
CA ASN A 100 8.52 -8.73 -6.68
C ASN A 100 8.08 -9.52 -5.45
N ASP A 101 8.22 -10.83 -5.51
CA ASP A 101 8.14 -11.69 -4.34
C ASP A 101 9.53 -11.74 -3.69
N ALA A 102 9.69 -11.00 -2.61
CA ALA A 102 10.97 -10.87 -1.92
C ALA A 102 11.20 -11.98 -0.86
N GLY A 103 10.32 -12.98 -0.82
CA GLY A 103 10.43 -14.14 0.08
C GLY A 103 10.39 -13.76 1.55
N ILE A 104 11.24 -14.41 2.36
CA ILE A 104 11.38 -14.10 3.80
C ILE A 104 12.40 -12.99 3.96
N SER A 105 11.93 -11.75 3.95
CA SER A 105 12.82 -10.59 4.07
C SER A 105 12.07 -9.37 4.60
N ASN A 106 12.83 -8.37 5.07
CA ASN A 106 12.29 -7.07 5.43
C ASN A 106 11.62 -6.38 4.22
N TRP A 107 12.08 -6.65 3.00
CA TRP A 107 11.46 -6.14 1.78
C TRP A 107 10.01 -6.62 1.66
N GLN A 108 9.79 -7.92 1.86
CA GLN A 108 8.43 -8.48 1.80
C GLN A 108 7.53 -7.92 2.89
N SER A 109 8.07 -7.63 4.07
CA SER A 109 7.30 -6.97 5.14
C SER A 109 6.84 -5.56 4.71
N TRP A 110 7.72 -4.80 4.06
CA TRP A 110 7.37 -3.49 3.52
C TRP A 110 6.42 -3.57 2.33
N HIS A 111 6.61 -4.55 1.42
CA HIS A 111 5.67 -4.81 0.33
C HIS A 111 4.27 -5.10 0.88
N ASN A 112 4.16 -5.96 1.88
CA ASN A 112 2.89 -6.29 2.51
C ASN A 112 2.28 -5.07 3.20
N ALA A 113 3.08 -4.25 3.89
CA ALA A 113 2.60 -3.03 4.54
C ALA A 113 2.06 -2.01 3.52
N GLY A 114 2.78 -1.77 2.42
CA GLY A 114 2.32 -0.89 1.35
C GLY A 114 1.04 -1.37 0.69
N VAL A 115 0.97 -2.67 0.36
CA VAL A 115 -0.24 -3.28 -0.20
C VAL A 115 -1.41 -3.21 0.78
N ALA A 116 -1.18 -3.47 2.09
CA ALA A 116 -2.22 -3.38 3.12
C ALA A 116 -2.74 -1.95 3.26
N ALA A 117 -1.87 -0.93 3.28
CA ALA A 117 -2.28 0.46 3.38
C ALA A 117 -3.24 0.86 2.26
N VAL A 118 -2.91 0.49 1.01
CA VAL A 118 -3.81 0.72 -0.14
C VAL A 118 -5.09 -0.11 -0.02
N ALA A 119 -5.00 -1.37 0.37
CA ALA A 119 -6.15 -2.26 0.50
C ALA A 119 -7.18 -1.73 1.50
N PHE A 120 -6.73 -1.26 2.67
CA PHE A 120 -7.61 -0.67 3.68
C PHE A 120 -8.21 0.66 3.20
N CYS A 121 -7.42 1.50 2.56
CA CYS A 121 -7.88 2.76 1.98
C CYS A 121 -8.98 2.53 0.93
N LEU A 122 -8.82 1.51 0.07
CA LEU A 122 -9.79 1.13 -0.97
C LEU A 122 -10.92 0.22 -0.47
N GLN A 123 -10.92 -0.19 0.79
CA GLN A 123 -11.85 -1.17 1.38
C GLN A 123 -11.86 -2.51 0.61
N ASP A 124 -10.72 -2.89 0.03
CA ASP A 124 -10.55 -4.10 -0.78
C ASP A 124 -10.14 -5.28 0.12
N GLN A 125 -11.13 -6.09 0.51
CA GLN A 125 -10.93 -7.21 1.42
C GLN A 125 -10.04 -8.33 0.85
N GLU A 126 -10.10 -8.56 -0.45
CA GLU A 126 -9.27 -9.57 -1.11
C GLU A 126 -7.80 -9.14 -1.08
N LEU A 127 -7.54 -7.89 -1.43
CA LEU A 127 -6.20 -7.32 -1.40
C LEU A 127 -5.64 -7.24 0.03
N ALA A 128 -6.46 -6.86 1.01
CA ALA A 128 -6.10 -6.85 2.42
C ALA A 128 -5.75 -8.27 2.92
N SER A 129 -6.56 -9.26 2.56
CA SER A 129 -6.29 -10.66 2.88
C SER A 129 -4.97 -11.14 2.25
N ALA A 130 -4.73 -10.80 1.00
CA ALA A 130 -3.48 -11.15 0.32
C ALA A 130 -2.25 -10.50 0.96
N ALA A 131 -2.37 -9.26 1.44
CA ALA A 131 -1.29 -8.55 2.14
C ALA A 131 -0.98 -9.15 3.52
N LEU A 132 -2.02 -9.57 4.25
CA LEU A 132 -1.88 -10.10 5.61
C LEU A 132 -1.46 -11.58 5.64
N TYR A 133 -1.93 -12.37 4.69
CA TYR A 133 -1.79 -13.84 4.70
C TYR A 133 -0.96 -14.39 3.53
N GLY A 134 -0.52 -13.53 2.60
CA GLY A 134 0.25 -13.90 1.41
C GLY A 134 -0.63 -14.34 0.23
N LYS A 135 0.02 -14.73 -0.87
CA LYS A 135 -0.63 -15.05 -2.16
C LYS A 135 -1.51 -16.30 -2.14
N SER A 136 -1.49 -17.09 -1.09
CA SER A 136 -2.13 -18.40 -1.05
C SER A 136 -2.99 -18.54 0.19
N SER A 137 -4.31 -18.63 -0.01
CA SER A 137 -5.25 -19.06 1.03
C SER A 137 -4.96 -20.49 1.56
N VAL A 138 -4.23 -21.28 0.79
CA VAL A 138 -3.74 -22.62 1.19
C VAL A 138 -2.64 -22.50 2.23
N ARG A 139 -1.69 -21.58 2.09
CA ARG A 139 -0.64 -21.33 3.07
C ARG A 139 -1.20 -20.82 4.40
N ALA A 140 -2.19 -19.96 4.39
CA ALA A 140 -2.85 -19.52 5.61
C ALA A 140 -3.57 -20.68 6.34
N LYS A 141 -4.21 -21.58 5.59
CA LYS A 141 -4.84 -22.79 6.14
C LYS A 141 -3.82 -23.80 6.66
N ASP A 142 -2.70 -23.98 5.95
CA ASP A 142 -1.61 -24.90 6.35
C ASP A 142 -0.89 -24.39 7.61
N VAL A 143 -0.75 -23.10 7.76
CA VAL A 143 -0.19 -22.46 8.97
C VAL A 143 -1.13 -22.62 10.17
N LEU A 144 -2.43 -22.44 9.98
CA LEU A 144 -3.44 -22.66 11.00
C LEU A 144 -3.57 -24.15 11.35
N ALA A 145 -3.22 -25.06 10.42
CA ALA A 145 -3.21 -26.50 10.62
C ALA A 145 -1.90 -27.05 11.20
N GLY A 146 -0.95 -26.17 11.62
CA GLY A 146 0.31 -26.59 12.26
C GLY A 146 1.38 -27.13 11.30
N LYS A 147 1.16 -27.05 10.00
CA LYS A 147 2.21 -27.31 9.00
C LYS A 147 3.06 -26.05 8.85
N VAL A 148 4.14 -25.98 9.61
CA VAL A 148 5.00 -24.81 9.74
C VAL A 148 5.87 -24.62 8.51
N ASP A 149 5.51 -23.66 7.66
CA ASP A 149 6.48 -23.00 6.79
C ASP A 149 7.07 -21.81 7.56
N THR A 150 8.39 -21.64 7.57
CA THR A 150 9.09 -20.61 8.34
C THR A 150 8.67 -19.17 7.98
N VAL A 151 8.19 -18.93 6.76
CA VAL A 151 7.60 -17.64 6.33
C VAL A 151 6.38 -17.26 7.14
N SER A 152 5.57 -18.26 7.46
CA SER A 152 4.34 -18.09 8.22
C SER A 152 4.56 -17.77 9.69
N ASN A 153 5.70 -18.20 10.26
CA ASN A 153 6.01 -17.95 11.66
C ASN A 153 6.29 -16.48 11.95
N GLU A 154 6.89 -15.71 11.03
CA GLU A 154 7.13 -14.27 11.26
C GLU A 154 5.85 -13.45 11.12
N VAL A 155 5.01 -13.75 10.13
CA VAL A 155 3.70 -13.11 9.96
C VAL A 155 2.78 -13.46 11.15
N LEU A 156 2.79 -14.71 11.62
CA LEU A 156 2.03 -15.13 12.81
C LEU A 156 2.57 -14.48 14.09
N ARG A 157 3.89 -14.36 14.27
CA ARG A 157 4.50 -13.68 15.42
C ARG A 157 4.18 -12.18 15.42
N PHE A 158 4.12 -11.54 14.26
CA PHE A 158 3.68 -10.16 14.12
C PHE A 158 2.20 -10.03 14.49
N ARG A 159 1.34 -10.92 13.98
CA ARG A 159 -0.09 -10.99 14.32
C ARG A 159 -0.31 -11.23 15.81
N GLU A 160 0.40 -12.18 16.41
CA GLU A 160 0.28 -12.47 17.84
C GLU A 160 0.73 -11.30 18.72
N ARG A 161 1.76 -10.55 18.32
CA ARG A 161 2.16 -9.32 19.01
C ARG A 161 1.11 -8.23 18.87
N PHE A 162 0.54 -8.05 17.69
CA PHE A 162 -0.49 -7.05 17.45
C PHE A 162 -1.78 -7.34 18.21
N VAL A 163 -2.21 -8.59 18.23
CA VAL A 163 -3.39 -9.04 19.01
C VAL A 163 -3.16 -8.89 20.52
N ARG A 164 -1.95 -9.15 21.02
CA ARG A 164 -1.62 -8.92 22.44
C ARG A 164 -1.66 -7.45 22.82
N ILE A 165 -1.18 -6.57 21.95
CA ILE A 165 -1.22 -5.10 22.20
C ILE A 165 -2.66 -4.61 22.20
N ALA A 166 -3.48 -5.05 21.24
CA ALA A 166 -4.90 -4.69 21.15
C ALA A 166 -5.75 -5.30 22.28
N GLY A 167 -5.39 -6.50 22.79
CA GLY A 167 -6.10 -7.18 23.88
C GLY A 167 -5.73 -6.73 25.30
N SER A 168 -4.67 -5.93 25.46
CA SER A 168 -4.21 -5.43 26.77
C SER A 168 -4.86 -4.10 27.19
N THR A 169 -5.79 -3.58 26.40
CA THR A 169 -6.53 -2.33 26.68
C THR A 169 -7.97 -2.56 27.16
N SER A 170 -8.31 -3.80 27.57
CA SER A 170 -9.60 -4.12 28.21
C SER A 170 -9.43 -4.40 29.70
#